data_b45da4e80d50481e8c464429a0877600
#
_entry.id   b45da4e80d50481e8c464429a0877600
#
_cell.length_a   1.000
_cell.length_b   1.000
_cell.length_c   1.000
_cell.angle_alpha   90.00
_cell.angle_beta   90.00
_cell.angle_gamma   90.00
#
_symmetry.space_group_name_H-M   'P 1'
#
loop_
_entity.id
_entity.type
_entity.pdbx_description
1 polymer ?
#
loop_
_entity_poly.entity_id
_entity_poly.type
_entity_poly.pdbx_seq_one_letter_code
_entity_poly.pdbx_strand_id
1 'polypeptide(L)'
;MVRSEGKSEAGRFLILSTATLPEGEDKPSRFGIITTKRIGHAVLRNTLRRRVREILRAHGEPLSTGLCVVIVVRNRAAMTDYAGLEKDFLKLLRKRHNALPPAC
;
A
#
# COMPACT_ATOMS: atom_id res chain seq x y z
N MET A 1 4.10 -10.53 -13.27
CA MET A 1 5.41 -10.19 -12.74
C MET A 1 5.66 -8.70 -12.80
N VAL A 2 6.19 -8.16 -11.73
CA VAL A 2 6.49 -6.74 -11.70
C VAL A 2 7.69 -6.44 -12.56
N ARG A 3 7.59 -5.41 -13.33
CA ARG A 3 8.61 -5.01 -14.25
C ARG A 3 9.37 -3.83 -13.71
N SER A 4 10.24 -3.30 -14.55
CA SER A 4 10.99 -2.11 -14.20
C SER A 4 10.07 -0.90 -13.93
N GLU A 5 8.83 -0.96 -14.38
CA GLU A 5 7.88 0.11 -14.08
C GLU A 5 7.39 0.09 -12.64
N GLY A 6 7.60 -1.02 -11.94
CA GLY A 6 7.17 -1.10 -10.57
C GLY A 6 7.92 -0.14 -9.68
N LYS A 7 7.20 0.44 -8.72
CA LYS A 7 7.79 1.35 -7.75
C LYS A 7 7.45 0.91 -6.36
N SER A 8 8.39 1.14 -5.44
CA SER A 8 8.21 0.73 -4.06
C SER A 8 8.69 1.84 -3.15
N GLU A 9 7.81 2.25 -2.23
CA GLU A 9 8.14 3.27 -1.24
C GLU A 9 8.02 2.66 0.13
N ALA A 10 9.06 2.78 0.93
CA ALA A 10 9.07 2.20 2.27
C ALA A 10 8.79 3.26 3.31
N GLY A 11 7.82 2.98 4.17
CA GLY A 11 7.52 3.82 5.31
C GLY A 11 7.96 3.15 6.60
N ARG A 12 7.55 3.74 7.70
CA ARG A 12 7.89 3.18 9.01
C ARG A 12 7.15 1.87 9.26
N PHE A 13 5.88 1.82 8.90
CA PHE A 13 5.02 0.68 9.21
C PHE A 13 4.57 -0.08 7.97
N LEU A 14 4.60 0.54 6.82
CA LEU A 14 4.08 -0.04 5.59
C LEU A 14 5.08 0.15 4.45
N ILE A 15 5.00 -0.74 3.47
CA ILE A 15 5.71 -0.56 2.22
C ILE A 15 4.66 -0.56 1.13
N LEU A 16 4.63 0.49 0.33
CA LEU A 16 3.67 0.63 -0.77
C LEU A 16 4.37 0.34 -2.08
N SER A 17 3.93 -0.71 -2.75
CA SER A 17 4.47 -1.09 -4.05
C SER A 17 3.38 -0.95 -5.10
N THR A 18 3.71 -0.33 -6.22
CA THR A 18 2.76 -0.15 -7.31
C THR A 18 3.41 -0.51 -8.63
N ALA A 19 2.60 -1.04 -9.54
CA ALA A 19 3.02 -1.34 -10.90
C ALA A 19 1.82 -1.14 -11.81
N THR A 20 2.09 -0.84 -13.07
CA THR A 20 1.03 -0.65 -14.05
C THR A 20 0.37 -1.97 -14.38
N LEU A 21 -0.96 -1.96 -14.47
CA LEU A 21 -1.70 -3.15 -14.89
C LEU A 21 -1.50 -3.38 -16.39
N PRO A 22 -1.27 -4.64 -16.79
CA PRO A 22 -1.18 -4.95 -18.23
C PRO A 22 -2.49 -4.71 -18.97
N GLU A 23 -3.62 -4.78 -18.28
CA GLU A 23 -4.93 -4.61 -18.90
C GLU A 23 -5.25 -3.16 -19.27
N GLY A 24 -4.52 -2.20 -18.71
CA GLY A 24 -4.73 -0.81 -19.07
C GLY A 24 -5.11 0.06 -17.89
N GLU A 25 -5.06 1.37 -18.12
CA GLU A 25 -5.25 2.36 -17.06
C GLU A 25 -6.69 2.54 -16.64
N ASP A 26 -7.63 2.14 -17.49
CA ASP A 26 -9.04 2.31 -17.17
C ASP A 26 -9.63 1.16 -16.37
N LYS A 27 -8.86 0.12 -16.15
CA LYS A 27 -9.35 -1.02 -15.37
C LYS A 27 -9.16 -0.76 -13.88
N PRO A 28 -10.05 -1.31 -13.05
CA PRO A 28 -9.89 -1.17 -11.60
C PRO A 28 -8.55 -1.74 -11.13
N SER A 29 -7.93 -1.05 -10.20
CA SER A 29 -6.66 -1.52 -9.63
C SER A 29 -6.87 -2.80 -8.83
N ARG A 30 -5.81 -3.61 -8.78
CA ARG A 30 -5.79 -4.80 -7.95
C ARG A 30 -4.99 -4.50 -6.71
N PHE A 31 -5.51 -4.94 -5.57
CA PHE A 31 -4.89 -4.65 -4.29
C PHE A 31 -4.55 -5.94 -3.56
N GLY A 32 -3.36 -5.97 -2.98
CA GLY A 32 -2.94 -7.06 -2.13
C GLY A 32 -2.35 -6.51 -0.84
N ILE A 33 -2.63 -7.18 0.26
CA ILE A 33 -2.08 -6.81 1.56
C ILE A 33 -1.33 -8.02 2.08
N ILE A 34 -0.04 -7.83 2.36
CA ILE A 34 0.84 -8.90 2.81
C ILE A 34 1.20 -8.68 4.26
N THR A 35 0.93 -9.68 5.08
CA THR A 35 1.39 -9.71 6.46
C THR A 35 2.23 -10.96 6.67
N THR A 36 3.26 -10.86 7.49
CA THR A 36 4.13 -12.00 7.76
C THR A 36 3.85 -12.57 9.13
N LYS A 37 4.28 -13.81 9.34
CA LYS A 37 4.12 -14.45 10.64
C LYS A 37 4.91 -13.74 11.73
N ARG A 38 5.90 -12.96 11.35
CA ARG A 38 6.72 -12.21 12.31
C ARG A 38 5.93 -11.15 13.05
N ILE A 39 4.82 -10.70 12.46
CA ILE A 39 3.98 -9.68 13.10
C ILE A 39 3.33 -10.23 14.36
N GLY A 40 2.95 -11.51 14.32
CA GLY A 40 2.29 -12.14 15.46
C GLY A 40 1.29 -13.17 14.99
N HIS A 41 0.36 -13.51 15.89
CA HIS A 41 -0.62 -14.54 15.59
C HIS A 41 -1.70 -14.01 14.66
N ALA A 42 -2.59 -14.92 14.25
CA ALA A 42 -3.58 -14.63 13.21
C ALA A 42 -4.51 -13.48 13.56
N VAL A 43 -4.90 -13.36 14.81
CA VAL A 43 -5.82 -12.30 15.25
C VAL A 43 -5.20 -10.93 14.98
N LEU A 44 -3.94 -10.77 15.37
CA LEU A 44 -3.25 -9.50 15.16
C LEU A 44 -3.07 -9.21 13.68
N ARG A 45 -2.68 -10.23 12.90
CA ARG A 45 -2.50 -10.03 11.46
C ARG A 45 -3.81 -9.62 10.78
N ASN A 46 -4.91 -10.23 11.20
CA ASN A 46 -6.21 -9.89 10.64
C ASN A 46 -6.63 -8.47 11.01
N THR A 47 -6.32 -8.06 12.24
CA THR A 47 -6.60 -6.70 12.67
C THR A 47 -5.84 -5.69 11.82
N LEU A 48 -4.56 -5.94 11.55
CA LEU A 48 -3.76 -5.04 10.76
C LEU A 48 -4.25 -4.99 9.31
N ARG A 49 -4.62 -6.14 8.75
CA ARG A 49 -5.17 -6.16 7.40
C ARG A 49 -6.45 -5.33 7.31
N ARG A 50 -7.30 -5.45 8.31
CA ARG A 50 -8.55 -4.70 8.32
C ARG A 50 -8.28 -3.20 8.39
N ARG A 51 -7.34 -2.79 9.24
CA ARG A 51 -6.96 -1.38 9.34
C ARG A 51 -6.45 -0.84 8.01
N VAL A 52 -5.56 -1.58 7.37
CA VAL A 52 -5.03 -1.16 6.08
C VAL A 52 -6.13 -1.10 5.03
N ARG A 53 -7.04 -2.08 5.04
CA ARG A 53 -8.14 -2.08 4.09
C ARG A 53 -9.04 -0.87 4.27
N GLU A 54 -9.28 -0.46 5.51
CA GLU A 54 -10.08 0.74 5.76
C GLU A 54 -9.35 2.00 5.33
N ILE A 55 -8.03 2.05 5.51
CA ILE A 55 -7.24 3.18 5.04
C ILE A 55 -7.31 3.27 3.51
N LEU A 56 -7.20 2.15 2.83
CA LEU A 56 -7.33 2.13 1.37
C LEU A 56 -8.70 2.62 0.93
N ARG A 57 -9.75 2.24 1.66
CA ARG A 57 -11.10 2.68 1.32
C ARG A 57 -11.24 4.19 1.48
N ALA A 58 -10.61 4.75 2.49
CA ALA A 58 -10.72 6.17 2.79
C ALA A 58 -9.83 7.04 1.90
N HIS A 59 -8.64 6.54 1.55
CA HIS A 59 -7.61 7.38 0.93
C HIS A 59 -7.04 6.80 -0.36
N GLY A 60 -7.56 5.68 -0.81
CA GLY A 60 -6.94 4.96 -1.93
C GLY A 60 -7.37 5.42 -3.31
N GLU A 61 -8.16 6.48 -3.40
CA GLU A 61 -8.68 6.92 -4.69
C GLU A 61 -7.59 7.19 -5.74
N PRO A 62 -6.47 7.82 -5.39
CA PRO A 62 -5.41 8.03 -6.37
C PRO A 62 -4.83 6.74 -6.94
N LEU A 63 -5.09 5.62 -6.28
CA LEU A 63 -4.60 4.32 -6.70
C LEU A 63 -5.71 3.43 -7.25
N SER A 64 -6.87 4.00 -7.55
CA SER A 64 -8.08 3.19 -7.78
C SER A 64 -8.14 2.52 -9.14
N THR A 65 -7.39 3.01 -10.13
CA THR A 65 -7.41 2.41 -11.47
C THR A 65 -6.01 2.28 -12.02
N GLY A 66 -5.85 1.26 -12.87
CA GLY A 66 -4.65 1.11 -13.68
C GLY A 66 -3.43 0.57 -12.96
N LEU A 67 -3.57 0.14 -11.71
CA LEU A 67 -2.41 -0.25 -10.92
C LEU A 67 -2.58 -1.61 -10.27
N CYS A 68 -1.45 -2.28 -10.11
CA CYS A 68 -1.34 -3.41 -9.20
C CYS A 68 -0.68 -2.88 -7.93
N VAL A 69 -1.42 -2.86 -6.84
CA VAL A 69 -0.97 -2.24 -5.59
C VAL A 69 -0.77 -3.31 -4.54
N VAL A 70 0.42 -3.36 -3.96
CA VAL A 70 0.72 -4.30 -2.88
C VAL A 70 1.21 -3.50 -1.68
N ILE A 71 0.57 -3.74 -0.55
CA ILE A 71 0.98 -3.11 0.70
C ILE A 71 1.53 -4.20 1.61
N VAL A 72 2.80 -4.05 1.97
CA VAL A 72 3.44 -4.97 2.90
C VAL A 72 3.38 -4.34 4.28
N VAL A 73 2.78 -5.06 5.23
CA VAL A 73 2.67 -4.60 6.60
C VAL A 73 3.91 -5.04 7.36
N ARG A 74 4.68 -4.06 7.82
CA ARG A 74 5.94 -4.34 8.50
C ARG A 74 5.70 -4.72 9.94
N ASN A 75 6.69 -5.38 10.54
CA ASN A 75 6.58 -5.82 11.94
C ASN A 75 6.23 -4.68 12.90
N ARG A 76 6.76 -3.51 12.63
CA ARG A 76 6.54 -2.35 13.51
C ARG A 76 5.09 -1.89 13.52
N ALA A 77 4.30 -2.31 12.54
CA ALA A 77 2.90 -1.92 12.49
C ALA A 77 2.12 -2.42 13.70
N ALA A 78 2.59 -3.48 14.33
CA ALA A 78 1.95 -4.01 15.53
C ALA A 78 2.09 -3.07 16.73
N MET A 79 3.00 -2.10 16.65
CA MET A 79 3.29 -1.19 17.75
C MET A 79 2.59 0.15 17.60
N THR A 80 1.74 0.30 16.60
CA THR A 80 1.03 1.54 16.39
C THR A 80 -0.46 1.25 16.23
N ASP A 81 -1.26 2.32 16.15
CA ASP A 81 -2.71 2.19 16.00
C ASP A 81 -3.11 2.58 14.58
N TYR A 82 -4.43 2.68 14.36
CA TYR A 82 -4.97 3.05 13.06
C TYR A 82 -4.41 4.40 12.59
N ALA A 83 -4.37 5.37 13.49
CA ALA A 83 -3.92 6.73 13.14
C ALA A 83 -2.47 6.71 12.68
N GLY A 84 -1.63 5.90 13.31
CA GLY A 84 -0.24 5.79 12.91
C GLY A 84 -0.08 5.18 11.53
N LEU A 85 -0.86 4.13 11.25
CA LEU A 85 -0.85 3.52 9.94
C LEU A 85 -1.36 4.45 8.86
N GLU A 86 -2.44 5.17 9.17
CA GLU A 86 -3.02 6.10 8.22
C GLU A 86 -2.03 7.20 7.86
N LYS A 87 -1.36 7.75 8.86
CA LYS A 87 -0.36 8.78 8.64
C LYS A 87 0.77 8.29 7.76
N ASP A 88 1.22 7.06 8.01
CA ASP A 88 2.29 6.47 7.24
C ASP A 88 1.86 6.26 5.78
N PHE A 89 0.64 5.78 5.58
CA PHE A 89 0.11 5.56 4.25
C PHE A 89 0.01 6.87 3.47
N LEU A 90 -0.48 7.93 4.10
CA LEU A 90 -0.59 9.23 3.44
C LEU A 90 0.79 9.77 3.07
N LYS A 91 1.78 9.54 3.91
CA LYS A 91 3.15 9.93 3.60
C LYS A 91 3.67 9.16 2.38
N LEU A 92 3.36 7.86 2.31
CA LEU A 92 3.78 7.05 1.17
C LEU A 92 3.11 7.48 -0.12
N LEU A 93 1.84 7.83 -0.06
CA LEU A 93 1.14 8.36 -1.23
C LEU A 93 1.80 9.63 -1.74
N ARG A 94 2.20 10.50 -0.83
CA ARG A 94 2.86 11.75 -1.19
C ARG A 94 4.21 11.48 -1.84
N LYS A 95 4.99 10.55 -1.29
CA LYS A 95 6.27 10.18 -1.87
C LYS A 95 6.10 9.61 -3.26
N ARG A 96 5.11 8.74 -3.44
CA ARG A 96 4.84 8.14 -4.73
C ARG A 96 4.51 9.21 -5.76
N HIS A 97 3.66 10.15 -5.37
CA HIS A 97 3.27 11.23 -6.27
C HIS A 97 4.47 12.06 -6.69
N ASN A 98 5.32 12.40 -5.72
CA ASN A 98 6.49 13.23 -5.98
C ASN A 98 7.53 12.52 -6.84
N ALA A 99 7.54 11.20 -6.82
CA ALA A 99 8.49 10.41 -7.60
C ALA A 99 8.07 10.23 -9.05
N LEU A 100 6.83 10.58 -9.39
CA LEU A 100 6.35 10.42 -10.76
C LEU A 100 6.89 11.54 -11.64
N PRO A 101 7.21 11.23 -12.91
CA PRO A 101 7.65 12.27 -13.82
C PRO A 101 6.54 13.30 -14.04
N PRO A 102 6.86 14.56 -13.99
CA PRO A 102 5.83 15.59 -14.18
C PRO A 102 5.32 15.69 -15.60
N ALA A 103 6.05 15.15 -16.53
CA ALA A 103 5.71 15.32 -17.94
C ALA A 103 4.66 14.36 -18.43
N CYS A 104 4.17 13.52 -17.61
CA CYS A 104 3.18 12.54 -18.05
C CYS A 104 1.88 13.17 -18.48
#